data_fa5ae9137bef78d90e03a353bdf7b299
#
_entry.id   fa5ae9137bef78d90e03a353bdf7b299
#
_cell.length_a   1.000
_cell.length_b   1.000
_cell.length_c   1.000
_cell.angle_alpha   90.00
_cell.angle_beta   90.00
_cell.angle_gamma   90.00
#
_symmetry.space_group_name_H-M   'P 1'
#
loop_
_entity.id
_entity.type
_entity.pdbx_description
1 polymer ?
#
loop_
_entity_poly.entity_id
_entity_poly.type
_entity_poly.pdbx_seq_one_letter_code
_entity_poly.pdbx_strand_id
1 'polypeptide(L)'
;MTDKRFNPEKANVLMSADRMELLPPDKIIGHLDIKSSDTIADLGAGNGYFAIPMAQSTKQFVYAVDIEPKMLEMLKENADQEQLENIQYVESDLDRIQLDDDSVNKVMISLVLHEVPDLDKTLGEIKRILKTGGNILIIEWEAIQTESGPPLHHRIASEEMAETLEKNGYDAEVIPLNPYYAVKATVK
;
A
#
# COMPACT_ATOMS: atom_id res chain seq x y z
N MET A 1 20.40 0.11 15.83
CA MET A 1 19.55 0.47 14.68
C MET A 1 18.12 0.48 15.20
N THR A 2 17.48 1.61 15.26
CA THR A 2 16.04 1.68 15.61
C THR A 2 15.28 1.03 14.48
N ASP A 3 14.52 -0.01 14.80
CA ASP A 3 13.63 -0.67 13.86
C ASP A 3 12.63 0.39 13.35
N LYS A 4 12.62 0.66 12.06
CA LYS A 4 11.73 1.65 11.44
C LYS A 4 10.30 1.12 11.29
N ARG A 5 10.10 -0.17 11.50
CA ARG A 5 8.84 -0.87 11.25
C ARG A 5 7.75 -0.47 12.24
N PHE A 6 6.53 -0.49 11.75
CA PHE A 6 5.35 -0.24 12.58
C PHE A 6 5.20 -1.32 13.66
N ASN A 7 4.87 -0.89 14.90
CA ASN A 7 4.63 -1.83 16.01
C ASN A 7 3.20 -2.38 15.95
N PRO A 8 3.00 -3.72 15.77
CA PRO A 8 1.67 -4.35 15.70
C PRO A 8 0.78 -4.08 16.93
N GLU A 9 1.37 -3.85 18.10
CA GLU A 9 0.61 -3.52 19.33
C GLU A 9 -0.17 -2.21 19.20
N LYS A 10 0.19 -1.35 18.24
CA LYS A 10 -0.49 -0.10 17.92
C LYS A 10 -1.49 -0.23 16.76
N ALA A 11 -1.82 -1.43 16.32
CA ALA A 11 -2.68 -1.68 15.16
C ALA A 11 -4.05 -0.98 15.23
N ASN A 12 -4.56 -0.72 16.44
CA ASN A 12 -5.82 0.02 16.62
C ASN A 12 -5.76 1.45 16.04
N VAL A 13 -4.58 2.07 15.96
CA VAL A 13 -4.39 3.40 15.35
C VAL A 13 -4.66 3.36 13.85
N LEU A 14 -4.44 2.21 13.20
CA LEU A 14 -4.65 2.04 11.77
C LEU A 14 -6.14 2.10 11.36
N MET A 15 -7.06 1.89 12.32
CA MET A 15 -8.52 1.98 12.13
C MET A 15 -9.11 3.18 12.88
N SER A 16 -8.31 4.18 13.22
CA SER A 16 -8.77 5.36 13.97
C SER A 16 -9.73 6.23 13.16
N ALA A 17 -10.62 6.93 13.86
CA ALA A 17 -11.55 7.88 13.22
C ALA A 17 -10.81 8.99 12.46
N ASP A 18 -9.68 9.48 13.01
CA ASP A 18 -8.86 10.52 12.38
C ASP A 18 -8.28 10.03 11.03
N ARG A 19 -7.81 8.75 10.97
CA ARG A 19 -7.34 8.18 9.72
C ARG A 19 -8.48 8.00 8.72
N MET A 20 -9.67 7.58 9.16
CA MET A 20 -10.85 7.46 8.30
C MET A 20 -11.30 8.80 7.71
N GLU A 21 -11.14 9.90 8.46
CA GLU A 21 -11.44 11.24 7.97
C GLU A 21 -10.42 11.73 6.94
N LEU A 22 -9.12 11.52 7.22
CA LEU A 22 -8.02 11.99 6.37
C LEU A 22 -7.79 11.12 5.14
N LEU A 23 -7.98 9.81 5.26
CA LEU A 23 -7.76 8.82 4.20
C LEU A 23 -8.98 7.89 4.05
N PRO A 24 -10.18 8.40 3.73
CA PRO A 24 -11.39 7.58 3.62
C PRO A 24 -11.19 6.50 2.53
N PRO A 25 -11.29 5.19 2.89
CA PRO A 25 -10.86 4.10 2.01
C PRO A 25 -11.51 4.12 0.64
N ASP A 26 -12.83 4.31 0.57
CA ASP A 26 -13.57 4.31 -0.69
C ASP A 26 -13.12 5.41 -1.66
N LYS A 27 -12.79 6.59 -1.13
CA LYS A 27 -12.27 7.70 -1.94
C LYS A 27 -10.85 7.41 -2.43
N ILE A 28 -10.02 6.87 -1.54
CA ILE A 28 -8.62 6.57 -1.86
C ILE A 28 -8.52 5.47 -2.90
N ILE A 29 -9.17 4.32 -2.69
CA ILE A 29 -9.15 3.23 -3.67
C ILE A 29 -9.81 3.60 -5.00
N GLY A 30 -10.67 4.62 -5.01
CA GLY A 30 -11.23 5.19 -6.25
C GLY A 30 -10.16 5.64 -7.25
N HIS A 31 -8.98 6.09 -6.78
CA HIS A 31 -7.86 6.46 -7.66
C HIS A 31 -7.22 5.27 -8.39
N LEU A 32 -7.41 4.03 -7.89
CA LEU A 32 -6.97 2.81 -8.58
C LEU A 32 -7.85 2.42 -9.77
N ASP A 33 -9.07 2.96 -9.85
CA ASP A 33 -10.04 2.60 -10.90
C ASP A 33 -10.22 1.07 -11.01
N ILE A 34 -10.53 0.45 -9.86
CA ILE A 34 -10.64 -1.01 -9.72
C ILE A 34 -11.82 -1.52 -10.54
N LYS A 35 -11.57 -2.54 -11.34
CA LYS A 35 -12.59 -3.28 -12.09
C LYS A 35 -12.87 -4.62 -11.42
N SER A 36 -14.06 -5.15 -11.60
CA SER A 36 -14.45 -6.45 -11.02
C SER A 36 -13.58 -7.62 -11.48
N SER A 37 -12.79 -7.43 -12.55
CA SER A 37 -11.83 -8.40 -13.10
C SER A 37 -10.39 -8.19 -12.64
N ASP A 38 -10.10 -7.18 -11.83
CA ASP A 38 -8.74 -6.87 -11.42
C ASP A 38 -8.29 -7.72 -10.24
N THR A 39 -7.14 -8.35 -10.37
CA THR A 39 -6.37 -8.93 -9.28
C THR A 39 -5.52 -7.82 -8.66
N ILE A 40 -5.51 -7.72 -7.34
CA ILE A 40 -4.92 -6.59 -6.61
C ILE A 40 -3.90 -7.10 -5.61
N ALA A 41 -2.81 -6.37 -5.39
CA ALA A 41 -1.93 -6.56 -4.24
C ALA A 41 -2.01 -5.33 -3.32
N ASP A 42 -2.21 -5.56 -2.03
CA ASP A 42 -2.04 -4.57 -0.96
C ASP A 42 -0.70 -4.86 -0.26
N LEU A 43 0.29 -4.00 -0.47
CA LEU A 43 1.65 -4.19 0.03
C LEU A 43 1.86 -3.42 1.34
N GLY A 44 2.16 -4.13 2.41
CA GLY A 44 2.07 -3.63 3.77
C GLY A 44 0.61 -3.51 4.20
N ALA A 45 -0.17 -4.57 3.98
CA ALA A 45 -1.62 -4.57 4.15
C ALA A 45 -2.08 -4.30 5.59
N GLY A 46 -1.19 -4.49 6.57
CA GLY A 46 -1.51 -4.30 7.96
C GLY A 46 -2.72 -5.12 8.40
N ASN A 47 -3.63 -4.50 9.12
CA ASN A 47 -4.87 -5.12 9.58
C ASN A 47 -6.04 -5.03 8.57
N GLY A 48 -5.78 -4.63 7.32
CA GLY A 48 -6.75 -4.69 6.22
C GLY A 48 -7.47 -3.39 5.89
N TYR A 49 -6.95 -2.24 6.31
CA TYR A 49 -7.58 -0.93 6.10
C TYR A 49 -7.98 -0.67 4.65
N PHE A 50 -7.13 -1.05 3.68
CA PHE A 50 -7.42 -0.96 2.25
C PHE A 50 -7.73 -2.33 1.62
N ALA A 51 -7.13 -3.43 2.09
CA ALA A 51 -7.36 -4.76 1.54
C ALA A 51 -8.85 -5.15 1.57
N ILE A 52 -9.55 -4.86 2.67
CA ILE A 52 -10.98 -5.19 2.85
C ILE A 52 -11.87 -4.46 1.82
N PRO A 53 -11.87 -3.10 1.72
CA PRO A 53 -12.68 -2.41 0.73
C PRO A 53 -12.27 -2.72 -0.72
N MET A 54 -10.99 -3.03 -0.99
CA MET A 54 -10.57 -3.50 -2.31
C MET A 54 -11.14 -4.88 -2.63
N ALA A 55 -11.18 -5.80 -1.65
CA ALA A 55 -11.78 -7.12 -1.83
C ALA A 55 -13.29 -7.06 -2.09
N GLN A 56 -13.98 -6.09 -1.52
CA GLN A 56 -15.40 -5.82 -1.79
C GLN A 56 -15.62 -5.25 -3.22
N SER A 57 -14.58 -4.63 -3.81
CA SER A 57 -14.67 -3.94 -5.11
C SER A 57 -14.34 -4.83 -6.31
N THR A 58 -13.72 -5.99 -6.11
CA THR A 58 -13.35 -6.94 -7.17
C THR A 58 -13.97 -8.32 -6.96
N LYS A 59 -14.08 -9.12 -8.03
CA LYS A 59 -14.43 -10.54 -7.98
C LYS A 59 -13.20 -11.46 -8.04
N GLN A 60 -12.01 -10.87 -8.18
CA GLN A 60 -10.74 -11.58 -8.19
C GLN A 60 -10.10 -11.53 -6.80
N PHE A 61 -8.96 -12.19 -6.65
CA PHE A 61 -8.21 -12.17 -5.41
C PHE A 61 -7.57 -10.81 -5.12
N VAL A 62 -7.56 -10.45 -3.84
CA VAL A 62 -6.69 -9.43 -3.26
C VAL A 62 -5.59 -10.14 -2.47
N TYR A 63 -4.36 -9.96 -2.88
CA TYR A 63 -3.18 -10.43 -2.16
C TYR A 63 -2.82 -9.41 -1.08
N ALA A 64 -3.08 -9.74 0.17
CA ALA A 64 -2.69 -8.95 1.32
C ALA A 64 -1.28 -9.37 1.75
N VAL A 65 -0.29 -8.54 1.43
CA VAL A 65 1.12 -8.81 1.66
C VAL A 65 1.59 -8.02 2.87
N ASP A 66 2.14 -8.68 3.87
CA ASP A 66 2.76 -8.03 5.02
C ASP A 66 3.91 -8.89 5.56
N ILE A 67 4.93 -8.25 6.12
CA ILE A 67 6.07 -8.95 6.74
C ILE A 67 5.74 -9.44 8.14
N GLU A 68 4.71 -8.86 8.78
CA GLU A 68 4.35 -9.15 10.16
C GLU A 68 3.16 -10.11 10.22
N PRO A 69 3.36 -11.41 10.62
CA PRO A 69 2.29 -12.40 10.65
C PRO A 69 1.08 -12.01 11.50
N LYS A 70 1.31 -11.29 12.62
CA LYS A 70 0.22 -10.82 13.48
C LYS A 70 -0.72 -9.84 12.78
N MET A 71 -0.19 -9.02 11.85
CA MET A 71 -1.00 -8.13 11.07
C MET A 71 -1.91 -8.92 10.11
N LEU A 72 -1.37 -9.95 9.48
CA LEU A 72 -2.16 -10.84 8.60
C LEU A 72 -3.22 -11.63 9.38
N GLU A 73 -2.92 -12.07 10.60
CA GLU A 73 -3.91 -12.70 11.49
C GLU A 73 -5.07 -11.73 11.81
N MET A 74 -4.76 -10.50 12.20
CA MET A 74 -5.77 -9.46 12.48
C MET A 74 -6.58 -9.12 11.22
N LEU A 75 -5.92 -9.01 10.07
CA LEU A 75 -6.59 -8.78 8.78
C LEU A 75 -7.56 -9.93 8.48
N LYS A 76 -7.14 -11.17 8.70
CA LYS A 76 -8.00 -12.33 8.49
C LYS A 76 -9.25 -12.28 9.38
N GLU A 77 -9.08 -11.97 10.66
CA GLU A 77 -10.22 -11.82 11.59
C GLU A 77 -11.20 -10.73 11.12
N ASN A 78 -10.68 -9.59 10.66
CA ASN A 78 -11.50 -8.50 10.14
C ASN A 78 -12.21 -8.90 8.83
N ALA A 79 -11.54 -9.60 7.92
CA ALA A 79 -12.12 -10.08 6.68
C ALA A 79 -13.20 -11.14 6.89
N ASP A 80 -12.99 -12.05 7.86
CA ASP A 80 -13.97 -13.06 8.26
C ASP A 80 -15.27 -12.40 8.80
N GLN A 81 -15.17 -11.30 9.55
CA GLN A 81 -16.33 -10.53 10.01
C GLN A 81 -17.14 -9.92 8.85
N GLU A 82 -16.45 -9.52 7.78
CA GLU A 82 -17.06 -9.00 6.55
C GLU A 82 -17.46 -10.13 5.55
N GLN A 83 -17.25 -11.40 5.90
CA GLN A 83 -17.55 -12.58 5.09
C GLN A 83 -16.84 -12.56 3.73
N LEU A 84 -15.61 -12.07 3.68
CA LEU A 84 -14.80 -12.01 2.47
C LEU A 84 -13.99 -13.30 2.30
N GLU A 85 -14.13 -13.93 1.13
CA GLU A 85 -13.43 -15.18 0.79
C GLU A 85 -12.34 -14.98 -0.28
N ASN A 86 -12.20 -13.76 -0.80
CA ASN A 86 -11.30 -13.45 -1.91
C ASN A 86 -10.02 -12.71 -1.48
N ILE A 87 -9.58 -12.86 -0.24
CA ILE A 87 -8.29 -12.35 0.24
C ILE A 87 -7.31 -13.51 0.41
N GLN A 88 -6.12 -13.35 -0.17
CA GLN A 88 -4.97 -14.25 0.00
C GLN A 88 -3.93 -13.56 0.88
N TYR A 89 -3.55 -14.20 1.97
CA TYR A 89 -2.59 -13.68 2.95
C TYR A 89 -1.20 -14.15 2.60
N VAL A 90 -0.26 -13.21 2.40
CA VAL A 90 1.11 -13.50 1.95
C VAL A 90 2.10 -12.86 2.92
N GLU A 91 2.76 -13.69 3.72
CA GLU A 91 3.89 -13.25 4.54
C GLU A 91 5.11 -13.03 3.65
N SER A 92 5.51 -11.77 3.47
CA SER A 92 6.61 -11.42 2.56
C SER A 92 7.23 -10.07 2.88
N ASP A 93 8.55 -9.99 2.68
CA ASP A 93 9.27 -8.73 2.56
C ASP A 93 9.01 -8.09 1.19
N LEU A 94 9.01 -6.76 1.12
CA LEU A 94 8.80 -6.01 -0.12
C LEU A 94 10.05 -5.96 -1.02
N ASP A 95 11.21 -6.29 -0.49
CA ASP A 95 12.44 -6.50 -1.26
C ASP A 95 12.44 -7.78 -2.10
N ARG A 96 11.51 -8.70 -1.82
CA ARG A 96 11.32 -9.96 -2.52
C ARG A 96 9.89 -10.46 -2.32
N ILE A 97 8.97 -9.86 -3.06
CA ILE A 97 7.54 -10.17 -2.93
C ILE A 97 7.25 -11.61 -3.39
N GLN A 98 6.59 -12.39 -2.52
CA GLN A 98 6.25 -13.80 -2.78
C GLN A 98 5.00 -13.92 -3.67
N LEU A 99 5.01 -13.21 -4.79
CA LEU A 99 4.02 -13.29 -5.86
C LEU A 99 4.73 -13.54 -7.19
N ASP A 100 4.04 -14.19 -8.12
CA ASP A 100 4.55 -14.46 -9.46
C ASP A 100 4.68 -13.17 -10.29
N ASP A 101 5.52 -13.21 -11.33
CA ASP A 101 5.63 -12.14 -12.32
C ASP A 101 4.27 -11.93 -13.02
N ASP A 102 3.96 -10.69 -13.38
CA ASP A 102 2.72 -10.37 -14.12
C ASP A 102 1.44 -10.93 -13.46
N SER A 103 1.38 -11.00 -12.12
CA SER A 103 0.29 -11.64 -11.38
C SER A 103 -0.87 -10.69 -11.05
N VAL A 104 -0.63 -9.38 -10.90
CA VAL A 104 -1.63 -8.41 -10.43
C VAL A 104 -1.87 -7.27 -11.40
N ASN A 105 -3.10 -6.75 -11.42
CA ASN A 105 -3.49 -5.61 -12.26
C ASN A 105 -3.26 -4.28 -11.53
N LYS A 106 -3.40 -4.29 -10.20
CA LYS A 106 -3.34 -3.10 -9.34
C LYS A 106 -2.48 -3.38 -8.13
N VAL A 107 -1.73 -2.38 -7.71
CA VAL A 107 -0.98 -2.40 -6.45
C VAL A 107 -1.39 -1.20 -5.60
N MET A 108 -1.73 -1.46 -4.35
CA MET A 108 -1.86 -0.46 -3.30
C MET A 108 -0.67 -0.59 -2.37
N ILE A 109 -0.10 0.54 -1.95
CA ILE A 109 0.91 0.58 -0.89
C ILE A 109 0.70 1.86 -0.08
N SER A 110 0.51 1.72 1.23
CA SER A 110 0.12 2.85 2.07
C SER A 110 0.94 2.93 3.33
N LEU A 111 1.70 4.02 3.47
CA LEU A 111 2.48 4.37 4.65
C LEU A 111 3.53 3.31 5.03
N VAL A 112 4.21 2.76 4.03
CA VAL A 112 5.17 1.67 4.16
C VAL A 112 6.51 1.98 3.49
N LEU A 113 6.53 2.72 2.37
CA LEU A 113 7.76 2.91 1.59
C LEU A 113 8.85 3.67 2.35
N HIS A 114 8.51 4.50 3.32
CA HIS A 114 9.47 5.15 4.21
C HIS A 114 10.18 4.17 5.18
N GLU A 115 9.68 2.94 5.32
CA GLU A 115 10.24 1.89 6.18
C GLU A 115 11.16 0.93 5.42
N VAL A 116 11.03 0.83 4.08
CA VAL A 116 11.82 -0.11 3.29
C VAL A 116 13.30 0.25 3.27
N PRO A 117 14.20 -0.74 3.30
CA PRO A 117 15.65 -0.47 3.30
C PRO A 117 16.18 -0.01 1.94
N ASP A 118 15.54 -0.42 0.84
CA ASP A 118 15.95 -0.15 -0.54
C ASP A 118 14.70 0.10 -1.41
N LEU A 119 14.42 1.39 -1.64
CA LEU A 119 13.24 1.82 -2.40
C LEU A 119 13.31 1.38 -3.87
N ASP A 120 14.48 1.47 -4.50
CA ASP A 120 14.66 1.09 -5.91
C ASP A 120 14.41 -0.41 -6.11
N LYS A 121 14.88 -1.24 -5.19
CA LYS A 121 14.64 -2.68 -5.21
C LYS A 121 13.16 -3.01 -5.01
N THR A 122 12.51 -2.37 -4.05
CA THR A 122 11.06 -2.52 -3.81
C THR A 122 10.25 -2.12 -5.04
N LEU A 123 10.57 -0.99 -5.69
CA LEU A 123 9.91 -0.56 -6.92
C LEU A 123 10.15 -1.54 -8.08
N GLY A 124 11.33 -2.16 -8.15
CA GLY A 124 11.63 -3.23 -9.11
C GLY A 124 10.75 -4.47 -8.91
N GLU A 125 10.54 -4.89 -7.65
CA GLU A 125 9.65 -6.01 -7.32
C GLU A 125 8.17 -5.69 -7.62
N ILE A 126 7.73 -4.47 -7.31
CA ILE A 126 6.38 -4.01 -7.67
C ILE A 126 6.19 -4.06 -9.20
N LYS A 127 7.18 -3.60 -9.96
CA LYS A 127 7.15 -3.67 -11.42
C LYS A 127 7.09 -5.11 -11.94
N ARG A 128 7.81 -6.03 -11.31
CA ARG A 128 7.83 -7.46 -11.66
C ARG A 128 6.46 -8.11 -11.51
N ILE A 129 5.75 -7.85 -10.40
CA ILE A 129 4.43 -8.47 -10.14
C ILE A 129 3.29 -7.82 -10.91
N LEU A 130 3.45 -6.59 -11.41
CA LEU A 130 2.44 -5.87 -12.18
C LEU A 130 2.34 -6.40 -13.59
N LYS A 131 1.11 -6.69 -14.03
CA LYS A 131 0.80 -6.95 -15.44
C LYS A 131 1.02 -5.71 -16.30
N THR A 132 1.28 -5.92 -17.57
CA THR A 132 1.33 -4.83 -18.56
C THR A 132 0.05 -3.99 -18.49
N GLY A 133 0.20 -2.67 -18.37
CA GLY A 133 -0.91 -1.73 -18.20
C GLY A 133 -1.50 -1.68 -16.79
N GLY A 134 -0.91 -2.38 -15.84
CA GLY A 134 -1.25 -2.27 -14.43
C GLY A 134 -0.80 -0.92 -13.84
N ASN A 135 -1.39 -0.54 -12.73
CA ASN A 135 -1.04 0.70 -12.03
C ASN A 135 -0.87 0.51 -10.53
N ILE A 136 -0.17 1.48 -9.93
CA ILE A 136 0.09 1.56 -8.49
C ILE A 136 -0.62 2.79 -7.93
N LEU A 137 -1.10 2.69 -6.70
CA LEU A 137 -1.42 3.82 -5.85
C LEU A 137 -0.55 3.76 -4.59
N ILE A 138 0.28 4.77 -4.42
CA ILE A 138 1.14 4.97 -3.25
C ILE A 138 0.51 6.04 -2.38
N ILE A 139 0.41 5.80 -1.07
CA ILE A 139 0.06 6.81 -0.07
C ILE A 139 1.25 6.94 0.88
N GLU A 140 1.70 8.17 1.11
CA GLU A 140 2.77 8.47 2.06
C GLU A 140 2.55 9.77 2.81
N TRP A 141 3.28 9.92 3.92
CA TRP A 141 3.36 11.16 4.66
C TRP A 141 4.14 12.20 3.87
N GLU A 142 3.56 13.39 3.71
CA GLU A 142 4.34 14.51 3.19
C GLU A 142 5.49 14.89 4.14
N ALA A 143 6.62 15.32 3.59
CA ALA A 143 7.80 15.71 4.36
C ALA A 143 7.64 17.09 5.04
N ILE A 144 6.55 17.25 5.79
CA ILE A 144 6.22 18.45 6.57
C ILE A 144 6.09 18.12 8.06
N GLN A 145 6.23 19.11 8.93
CA GLN A 145 6.06 18.94 10.36
C GLN A 145 4.59 18.67 10.70
N THR A 146 4.32 17.58 11.44
CA THR A 146 2.98 17.20 11.92
C THR A 146 3.06 16.77 13.38
N GLU A 147 1.92 16.75 14.09
CA GLU A 147 1.83 16.30 15.47
C GLU A 147 1.97 14.78 15.64
N SER A 148 1.73 14.02 14.55
CA SER A 148 1.76 12.56 14.53
C SER A 148 2.49 12.04 13.30
N GLY A 149 2.71 10.73 13.22
CA GLY A 149 3.38 10.05 12.11
C GLY A 149 4.85 9.77 12.35
N PRO A 150 5.57 9.26 11.34
CA PRO A 150 7.00 8.97 11.43
C PRO A 150 7.82 10.25 11.58
N PRO A 151 9.04 10.17 12.14
CA PRO A 151 9.96 11.30 12.21
C PRO A 151 10.18 11.94 10.84
N LEU A 152 10.31 13.27 10.79
CA LEU A 152 10.43 14.01 9.52
C LEU A 152 11.54 13.47 8.61
N HIS A 153 12.68 13.07 9.18
CA HIS A 153 13.83 12.53 8.42
C HIS A 153 13.62 11.11 7.88
N HIS A 154 12.49 10.45 8.20
CA HIS A 154 12.09 9.18 7.59
C HIS A 154 11.10 9.39 6.44
N ARG A 155 10.49 10.57 6.35
CA ARG A 155 9.47 10.83 5.33
C ARG A 155 10.13 11.12 3.98
N ILE A 156 9.47 10.70 2.93
CA ILE A 156 9.86 10.96 1.54
C ILE A 156 8.94 12.06 1.03
N ALA A 157 9.50 13.15 0.54
CA ALA A 157 8.69 14.22 -0.05
C ALA A 157 7.98 13.74 -1.33
N SER A 158 6.79 14.26 -1.60
CA SER A 158 6.01 13.87 -2.78
C SER A 158 6.76 14.07 -4.10
N GLU A 159 7.53 15.15 -4.21
CA GLU A 159 8.38 15.43 -5.37
C GLU A 159 9.50 14.39 -5.52
N GLU A 160 10.18 14.02 -4.41
CA GLU A 160 11.22 13.01 -4.38
C GLU A 160 10.67 11.62 -4.76
N MET A 161 9.48 11.27 -4.28
CA MET A 161 8.81 10.02 -4.63
C MET A 161 8.50 9.98 -6.14
N ALA A 162 7.94 11.05 -6.70
CA ALA A 162 7.66 11.12 -8.12
C ALA A 162 8.93 10.99 -8.99
N GLU A 163 10.00 11.73 -8.64
CA GLU A 163 11.29 11.61 -9.34
C GLU A 163 11.87 10.18 -9.26
N THR A 164 11.75 9.54 -8.10
CA THR A 164 12.24 8.17 -7.90
C THR A 164 11.44 7.18 -8.75
N LEU A 165 10.12 7.32 -8.81
CA LEU A 165 9.27 6.51 -9.68
C LEU A 165 9.63 6.70 -11.16
N GLU A 166 9.85 7.94 -11.61
CA GLU A 166 10.25 8.23 -12.99
C GLU A 166 11.59 7.59 -13.36
N LYS A 167 12.58 7.65 -12.46
CA LYS A 167 13.89 6.99 -12.63
C LYS A 167 13.74 5.46 -12.73
N ASN A 168 12.76 4.88 -12.04
CA ASN A 168 12.46 3.45 -12.08
C ASN A 168 11.53 3.04 -13.24
N GLY A 169 11.22 3.96 -14.16
CA GLY A 169 10.47 3.68 -15.38
C GLY A 169 8.96 3.63 -15.19
N TYR A 170 8.45 4.48 -14.30
CA TYR A 170 7.02 4.75 -14.14
C TYR A 170 6.66 6.15 -14.68
N ASP A 171 5.42 6.31 -15.11
CA ASP A 171 4.78 7.63 -15.22
C ASP A 171 4.02 7.89 -13.92
N ALA A 172 4.32 9.00 -13.26
CA ALA A 172 3.82 9.32 -11.92
C ALA A 172 2.99 10.61 -11.91
N GLU A 173 1.85 10.58 -11.22
CA GLU A 173 0.98 11.72 -10.96
C GLU A 173 0.81 11.89 -9.45
N VAL A 174 1.21 13.05 -8.92
CA VAL A 174 1.08 13.38 -7.48
C VAL A 174 -0.30 13.98 -7.21
N ILE A 175 -0.96 13.47 -6.17
CA ILE A 175 -2.27 13.93 -5.68
C ILE A 175 -2.11 14.38 -4.23
N PRO A 176 -2.23 15.68 -3.91
CA PRO A 176 -2.09 16.18 -2.56
C PRO A 176 -3.27 15.78 -1.68
N LEU A 177 -2.99 15.24 -0.48
CA LEU A 177 -3.95 14.75 0.50
C LEU A 177 -3.63 15.25 1.92
N ASN A 178 -3.07 16.43 2.08
CA ASN A 178 -2.52 16.99 3.31
C ASN A 178 -3.11 16.42 4.62
N PRO A 179 -2.29 15.87 5.56
CA PRO A 179 -0.82 15.88 5.62
C PRO A 179 -0.13 14.72 4.85
N TYR A 180 -0.87 14.00 4.05
CA TYR A 180 -0.39 12.94 3.17
C TYR A 180 -0.33 13.43 1.72
N TYR A 181 0.20 12.57 0.86
CA TYR A 181 0.02 12.63 -0.57
C TYR A 181 -0.27 11.24 -1.13
N ALA A 182 -0.87 11.19 -2.30
CA ALA A 182 -0.91 9.99 -3.11
C ALA A 182 -0.06 10.16 -4.36
N VAL A 183 0.48 9.06 -4.88
CA VAL A 183 1.03 9.00 -6.24
C VAL A 183 0.35 7.86 -6.98
N LYS A 184 -0.31 8.20 -8.08
CA LYS A 184 -0.78 7.22 -9.05
C LYS A 184 0.31 7.03 -10.10
N ALA A 185 0.76 5.79 -10.31
CA ALA A 185 1.82 5.52 -11.26
C ALA A 185 1.51 4.32 -12.16
N THR A 186 2.00 4.36 -13.39
CA THR A 186 1.91 3.28 -14.38
C THR A 186 3.29 2.95 -14.94
N VAL A 187 3.54 1.68 -15.26
CA VAL A 187 4.79 1.26 -15.88
C VAL A 187 4.85 1.81 -17.31
N LYS A 188 5.99 2.45 -17.67
CA LYS A 188 6.29 2.96 -19.02
C LYS A 188 6.51 1.85 -20.02
#